data_8348988baba2f15dbfaade0fab30824a
#
_entry.id   8348988baba2f15dbfaade0fab30824a
#
_cell.length_a   1.000
_cell.length_b   1.000
_cell.length_c   1.000
_cell.angle_alpha   90.00
_cell.angle_beta   90.00
_cell.angle_gamma   90.00
#
_symmetry.space_group_name_H-M   'P 1'
#
loop_
_entity.id
_entity.type
_entity.pdbx_description
1 polymer ?
#
loop_
_entity_poly.entity_id
_entity_poly.type
_entity_poly.pdbx_seq_one_letter_code
_entity_poly.pdbx_strand_id
1 'polypeptide(L)'
;FSDEHNTFKKRSHVIDFLKGSTSGFDWDWTYSGIPIVRNTYVEYMIQDNIKFIPPVALILVFALSFLFRNWIYVILPLITVLITAVWILGIMSITAKGLNVMTYMVPTLLFIIGVSDSIHLLTRLNVYLQKNIKMKEALKLSMYDMGAALFLTSLTTAIGFMALLYSSISIVQEFGVFIACGVFIAYL
;
A
#
# COMPACT_ATOMS: atom_id res chain seq x y z
N PHE A 1 3.66 -7.09 -29.91
CA PHE A 1 4.08 -5.91 -29.14
C PHE A 1 5.50 -6.15 -28.65
N SER A 2 6.47 -5.37 -29.14
CA SER A 2 7.83 -5.38 -28.60
C SER A 2 7.79 -4.81 -27.17
N ASP A 3 8.71 -5.24 -26.30
CA ASP A 3 8.77 -4.80 -24.90
C ASP A 3 8.84 -3.28 -24.71
N GLU A 4 9.40 -2.56 -25.67
CA GLU A 4 9.45 -1.09 -25.70
C GLU A 4 8.08 -0.39 -25.77
N HIS A 5 7.04 -1.07 -26.26
CA HIS A 5 5.67 -0.54 -26.40
C HIS A 5 4.71 -1.07 -25.33
N ASN A 6 5.21 -1.81 -24.35
CA ASN A 6 4.39 -2.50 -23.36
C ASN A 6 4.04 -1.64 -22.12
N THR A 7 4.30 -0.34 -22.15
CA THR A 7 3.91 0.58 -21.06
C THR A 7 2.40 0.85 -21.10
N PHE A 8 1.76 0.93 -19.93
CA PHE A 8 0.32 1.18 -19.78
C PHE A 8 -0.17 2.35 -20.68
N LYS A 9 0.53 3.49 -20.63
CA LYS A 9 0.18 4.70 -21.37
C LYS A 9 0.20 4.50 -22.89
N LYS A 10 1.18 3.76 -23.41
CA LYS A 10 1.27 3.46 -24.85
C LYS A 10 0.19 2.47 -25.29
N ARG A 11 -0.11 1.48 -24.47
CA ARG A 11 -1.20 0.53 -24.74
C ARG A 11 -2.58 1.19 -24.71
N SER A 12 -2.84 2.04 -23.74
CA SER A 12 -4.07 2.82 -23.65
C SER A 12 -4.28 3.63 -24.92
N HIS A 13 -3.26 4.36 -25.36
CA HIS A 13 -3.34 5.15 -26.60
C HIS A 13 -3.66 4.31 -27.86
N VAL A 14 -3.06 3.12 -28.00
CA VAL A 14 -3.36 2.21 -29.11
C VAL A 14 -4.78 1.66 -29.04
N ILE A 15 -5.24 1.30 -27.83
CA ILE A 15 -6.60 0.81 -27.62
C ILE A 15 -7.62 1.90 -27.92
N ASP A 16 -7.39 3.13 -27.47
CA ASP A 16 -8.26 4.27 -27.71
C ASP A 16 -8.30 4.63 -29.20
N PHE A 17 -7.17 4.55 -29.90
CA PHE A 17 -7.10 4.73 -31.36
C PHE A 17 -7.92 3.67 -32.09
N LEU A 18 -7.81 2.38 -31.68
CA LEU A 18 -8.59 1.30 -32.28
C LEU A 18 -10.09 1.49 -32.04
N LYS A 19 -10.49 1.84 -30.82
CA LYS A 19 -11.89 2.15 -30.48
C LYS A 19 -12.41 3.34 -31.29
N GLY A 20 -11.63 4.40 -31.42
CA GLY A 20 -11.99 5.57 -32.21
C GLY A 20 -12.13 5.27 -33.70
N SER A 21 -11.25 4.44 -34.27
CA SER A 21 -11.28 4.06 -35.67
C SER A 21 -12.49 3.16 -36.05
N THR A 22 -13.04 2.44 -35.09
CA THR A 22 -14.17 1.52 -35.28
C THR A 22 -15.52 2.11 -34.84
N SER A 23 -15.53 3.24 -34.17
CA SER A 23 -16.75 3.91 -33.68
C SER A 23 -17.64 4.47 -34.80
N GLY A 24 -17.10 4.57 -36.02
CA GLY A 24 -17.85 5.02 -37.19
C GLY A 24 -18.64 3.92 -37.95
N PHE A 25 -18.54 2.67 -37.51
CA PHE A 25 -19.26 1.55 -38.11
C PHE A 25 -20.45 1.16 -37.23
N ASP A 26 -21.58 0.87 -37.86
CA ASP A 26 -22.84 0.47 -37.21
C ASP A 26 -22.84 -1.00 -36.71
N TRP A 27 -21.71 -1.45 -36.16
CA TRP A 27 -21.48 -2.83 -35.73
C TRP A 27 -21.02 -2.83 -34.26
N ASP A 28 -21.53 -3.77 -33.47
CA ASP A 28 -21.07 -4.02 -32.07
C ASP A 28 -19.70 -4.70 -32.08
N TRP A 29 -18.65 -3.90 -31.88
CA TRP A 29 -17.29 -4.40 -31.81
C TRP A 29 -16.94 -4.85 -30.39
N THR A 30 -16.56 -6.12 -30.26
CA THR A 30 -16.00 -6.65 -29.01
C THR A 30 -14.48 -6.79 -29.14
N TYR A 31 -13.75 -6.06 -28.30
CA TYR A 31 -12.29 -6.13 -28.26
C TYR A 31 -11.86 -7.14 -27.22
N SER A 32 -11.00 -8.09 -27.60
CA SER A 32 -10.47 -9.12 -26.72
C SER A 32 -8.97 -9.29 -26.92
N GLY A 33 -8.28 -9.80 -25.90
CA GLY A 33 -6.87 -10.11 -25.95
C GLY A 33 -6.12 -9.65 -24.70
N ILE A 34 -4.97 -10.25 -24.45
CA ILE A 34 -4.13 -9.98 -23.26
C ILE A 34 -3.83 -8.48 -23.04
N PRO A 35 -3.49 -7.68 -24.08
CA PRO A 35 -3.21 -6.26 -23.89
C PRO A 35 -4.42 -5.47 -23.39
N ILE A 36 -5.62 -5.81 -23.88
CA ILE A 36 -6.87 -5.14 -23.49
C ILE A 36 -7.24 -5.51 -22.06
N VAL A 37 -7.24 -6.80 -21.74
CA VAL A 37 -7.52 -7.30 -20.38
C VAL A 37 -6.56 -6.64 -19.37
N ARG A 38 -5.26 -6.59 -19.69
CA ARG A 38 -4.25 -5.99 -18.81
C ARG A 38 -4.48 -4.48 -18.61
N ASN A 39 -4.91 -3.77 -19.65
CA ASN A 39 -5.20 -2.33 -19.55
C ASN A 39 -6.45 -2.06 -18.70
N THR A 40 -7.53 -2.79 -19.00
CA THR A 40 -8.80 -2.71 -18.26
C THR A 40 -8.60 -3.05 -16.77
N TYR A 41 -7.77 -4.05 -16.46
CA TYR A 41 -7.42 -4.39 -15.09
C TYR A 41 -6.73 -3.23 -14.36
N VAL A 42 -5.76 -2.59 -14.98
CA VAL A 42 -5.06 -1.44 -14.39
C VAL A 42 -6.01 -0.27 -14.17
N GLU A 43 -6.91 0.00 -15.13
CA GLU A 43 -7.92 1.07 -15.00
C GLU A 43 -8.86 0.81 -13.82
N TYR A 44 -9.39 -0.41 -13.69
CA TYR A 44 -10.25 -0.77 -12.55
C TYR A 44 -9.51 -0.67 -11.23
N MET A 45 -8.25 -1.09 -11.16
CA MET A 45 -7.46 -0.99 -9.95
C MET A 45 -7.20 0.45 -9.52
N ILE A 46 -6.94 1.34 -10.48
CA ILE A 46 -6.81 2.78 -10.20
C ILE A 46 -8.13 3.33 -9.66
N GLN A 47 -9.25 2.99 -10.30
CA GLN A 47 -10.58 3.43 -9.87
C GLN A 47 -10.92 2.88 -8.49
N ASP A 48 -10.61 1.62 -8.20
CA ASP A 48 -10.85 1.00 -6.91
C ASP A 48 -10.01 1.65 -5.81
N ASN A 49 -8.73 1.93 -6.05
CA ASN A 49 -7.91 2.66 -5.08
C ASN A 49 -8.48 4.06 -4.79
N ILE A 50 -8.88 4.80 -5.81
CA ILE A 50 -9.49 6.12 -5.64
C ILE A 50 -10.82 6.04 -4.87
N LYS A 51 -11.59 4.97 -5.05
CA LYS A 51 -12.86 4.76 -4.35
C LYS A 51 -12.68 4.27 -2.91
N PHE A 52 -11.71 3.39 -2.65
CA PHE A 52 -11.57 2.72 -1.36
C PHE A 52 -10.60 3.41 -0.41
N ILE A 53 -9.54 4.07 -0.89
CA ILE A 53 -8.58 4.75 -0.01
C ILE A 53 -9.24 5.87 0.81
N PRO A 54 -10.08 6.78 0.25
CA PRO A 54 -10.69 7.82 1.05
C PRO A 54 -11.61 7.31 2.16
N PRO A 55 -12.57 6.39 1.93
CA PRO A 55 -13.40 5.88 3.02
C PRO A 55 -12.60 5.09 4.06
N VAL A 56 -11.60 4.31 3.67
CA VAL A 56 -10.71 3.64 4.63
C VAL A 56 -9.95 4.65 5.47
N ALA A 57 -9.38 5.69 4.86
CA ALA A 57 -8.70 6.76 5.58
C ALA A 57 -9.65 7.49 6.53
N LEU A 58 -10.88 7.80 6.09
CA LEU A 58 -11.91 8.41 6.93
C LEU A 58 -12.28 7.55 8.14
N ILE A 59 -12.50 6.26 7.94
CA ILE A 59 -12.81 5.31 9.03
C ILE A 59 -11.64 5.28 10.03
N LEU A 60 -10.39 5.23 9.54
CA LEU A 60 -9.21 5.24 10.39
C LEU A 60 -9.05 6.55 11.16
N VAL A 61 -9.23 7.69 10.51
CA VAL A 61 -9.21 9.00 11.15
C VAL A 61 -10.28 9.10 12.23
N PHE A 62 -11.48 8.63 11.93
CA PHE A 62 -12.59 8.60 12.90
C PHE A 62 -12.27 7.69 14.09
N ALA A 63 -11.80 6.47 13.84
CA ALA A 63 -11.43 5.51 14.89
C ALA A 63 -10.30 6.04 15.78
N LEU A 64 -9.25 6.61 15.17
CA LEU A 64 -8.13 7.22 15.91
C LEU A 64 -8.57 8.45 16.72
N SER A 65 -9.42 9.31 16.15
CA SER A 65 -9.96 10.49 16.84
C SER A 65 -10.84 10.09 18.03
N PHE A 66 -11.65 9.04 17.87
CA PHE A 66 -12.48 8.49 18.94
C PHE A 66 -11.62 7.89 20.06
N LEU A 67 -10.56 7.15 19.70
CA LEU A 67 -9.70 6.45 20.66
C LEU A 67 -8.81 7.42 21.45
N PHE A 68 -8.18 8.38 20.78
CA PHE A 68 -7.14 9.21 21.40
C PHE A 68 -7.57 10.63 21.76
N ARG A 69 -8.66 11.14 21.21
CA ARG A 69 -9.16 12.51 21.47
C ARG A 69 -8.11 13.62 21.28
N ASN A 70 -7.03 13.34 20.57
CA ASN A 70 -5.93 14.26 20.31
C ASN A 70 -5.48 14.15 18.85
N TRP A 71 -5.52 15.25 18.13
CA TRP A 71 -5.18 15.32 16.71
C TRP A 71 -3.76 14.86 16.37
N ILE A 72 -2.80 15.05 17.29
CA ILE A 72 -1.41 14.63 17.07
C ILE A 72 -1.34 13.10 16.92
N TYR A 73 -2.08 12.35 17.72
CA TYR A 73 -2.14 10.89 17.65
C TYR A 73 -2.90 10.35 16.43
N VAL A 74 -3.64 11.22 15.74
CA VAL A 74 -4.29 10.89 14.47
C VAL A 74 -3.35 11.16 13.30
N ILE A 75 -2.69 12.32 13.31
CA ILE A 75 -1.84 12.77 12.21
C ILE A 75 -0.55 11.96 12.13
N LEU A 76 0.06 11.62 13.27
CA LEU A 76 1.36 10.93 13.30
C LEU A 76 1.34 9.58 12.56
N PRO A 77 0.42 8.64 12.82
CA PRO A 77 0.32 7.40 12.06
C PRO A 77 0.11 7.61 10.56
N LEU A 78 -0.70 8.58 10.18
CA LEU A 78 -0.97 8.88 8.78
C LEU A 78 0.29 9.36 8.05
N ILE A 79 1.08 10.24 8.68
CA ILE A 79 2.35 10.71 8.12
C ILE A 79 3.34 9.56 7.98
N THR A 80 3.49 8.72 9.01
CA THR A 80 4.40 7.57 8.98
C THR A 80 4.06 6.65 7.80
N VAL A 81 2.80 6.33 7.63
CA VAL A 81 2.36 5.46 6.53
C VAL A 81 2.52 6.12 5.16
N LEU A 82 2.26 7.43 5.04
CA LEU A 82 2.52 8.16 3.80
C LEU A 82 4.00 8.13 3.43
N ILE A 83 4.89 8.33 4.38
CA ILE A 83 6.34 8.21 4.17
C ILE A 83 6.70 6.79 3.69
N THR A 84 6.19 5.76 4.36
CA THR A 84 6.39 4.36 3.96
C THR A 84 5.90 4.09 2.54
N ALA A 85 4.71 4.59 2.18
CA ALA A 85 4.16 4.43 0.84
C ALA A 85 5.04 5.11 -0.23
N VAL A 86 5.53 6.32 0.04
CA VAL A 86 6.44 7.02 -0.88
C VAL A 86 7.76 6.25 -1.04
N TRP A 87 8.33 5.73 0.04
CA TRP A 87 9.56 4.95 -0.02
C TRP A 87 9.39 3.68 -0.84
N ILE A 88 8.32 2.92 -0.62
CA ILE A 88 8.10 1.66 -1.34
C ILE A 88 7.80 1.90 -2.82
N LEU A 89 7.02 2.95 -3.16
CA LEU A 89 6.80 3.34 -4.55
C LEU A 89 8.10 3.79 -5.23
N GLY A 90 8.98 4.49 -4.50
CA GLY A 90 10.32 4.84 -4.97
C GLY A 90 11.17 3.60 -5.29
N ILE A 91 11.20 2.61 -4.39
CA ILE A 91 11.92 1.35 -4.59
C ILE A 91 11.34 0.59 -5.80
N MET A 92 10.02 0.52 -5.93
CA MET A 92 9.36 -0.11 -7.08
C MET A 92 9.74 0.58 -8.39
N SER A 93 9.84 1.90 -8.40
CA SER A 93 10.25 2.68 -9.58
C SER A 93 11.70 2.40 -10.00
N ILE A 94 12.63 2.33 -9.02
CA ILE A 94 14.06 2.09 -9.29
C ILE A 94 14.30 0.67 -9.81
N THR A 95 13.54 -0.31 -9.33
CA THR A 95 13.68 -1.70 -9.78
C THR A 95 13.16 -1.94 -11.20
N ALA A 96 12.64 -0.89 -11.87
CA ALA A 96 12.07 -0.93 -13.23
C ALA A 96 10.99 -2.02 -13.43
N LYS A 97 10.53 -2.63 -12.35
CA LYS A 97 9.42 -3.56 -12.34
C LYS A 97 8.14 -2.75 -12.33
N GLY A 98 7.47 -2.67 -13.47
CA GLY A 98 6.24 -1.91 -13.62
C GLY A 98 5.17 -2.34 -12.62
N LEU A 99 4.30 -1.41 -12.26
CA LEU A 99 3.12 -1.72 -11.45
C LEU A 99 2.30 -2.81 -12.15
N ASN A 100 2.18 -3.94 -11.49
CA ASN A 100 1.36 -5.06 -11.94
C ASN A 100 0.10 -5.17 -11.07
N VAL A 101 -0.80 -6.08 -11.47
CA VAL A 101 -2.10 -6.29 -10.81
C VAL A 101 -1.99 -6.47 -9.30
N MET A 102 -0.96 -7.16 -8.81
CA MET A 102 -0.78 -7.42 -7.38
C MET A 102 -0.01 -6.31 -6.67
N THR A 103 1.05 -5.79 -7.28
CA THR A 103 1.88 -4.77 -6.65
C THR A 103 1.14 -3.43 -6.46
N TYR A 104 0.05 -3.23 -7.19
CA TYR A 104 -0.85 -2.09 -6.99
C TYR A 104 -1.51 -2.07 -5.60
N MET A 105 -1.68 -3.24 -4.96
CA MET A 105 -2.28 -3.35 -3.63
C MET A 105 -1.28 -3.06 -2.49
N VAL A 106 0.03 -3.03 -2.79
CA VAL A 106 1.08 -2.87 -1.78
C VAL A 106 0.90 -1.62 -0.92
N PRO A 107 0.69 -0.40 -1.47
CA PRO A 107 0.50 0.79 -0.65
C PRO A 107 -0.71 0.69 0.29
N THR A 108 -1.82 0.11 -0.17
CA THR A 108 -3.05 -0.04 0.63
C THR A 108 -2.83 -1.01 1.80
N LEU A 109 -2.15 -2.12 1.57
CA LEU A 109 -1.83 -3.08 2.64
C LEU A 109 -0.85 -2.49 3.66
N LEU A 110 0.18 -1.78 3.21
CA LEU A 110 1.12 -1.10 4.08
C LEU A 110 0.45 0.01 4.90
N PHE A 111 -0.55 0.68 4.33
CA PHE A 111 -1.36 1.64 5.06
C PHE A 111 -2.04 1.00 6.26
N ILE A 112 -2.68 -0.15 6.08
CA ILE A 112 -3.38 -0.86 7.16
C ILE A 112 -2.39 -1.36 8.22
N ILE A 113 -1.29 -1.99 7.80
CA ILE A 113 -0.27 -2.55 8.72
C ILE A 113 0.40 -1.43 9.52
N GLY A 114 0.88 -0.37 8.86
CA GLY A 114 1.60 0.72 9.52
C GLY A 114 0.74 1.53 10.48
N VAL A 115 -0.56 1.74 10.17
CA VAL A 115 -1.49 2.37 11.12
C VAL A 115 -1.70 1.48 12.33
N SER A 116 -1.86 0.16 12.14
CA SER A 116 -2.03 -0.80 13.25
C SER A 116 -0.85 -0.76 14.23
N ASP A 117 0.37 -0.82 13.72
CA ASP A 117 1.59 -0.76 14.54
C ASP A 117 1.70 0.57 15.31
N SER A 118 1.38 1.67 14.64
CA SER A 118 1.34 3.00 15.26
C SER A 118 0.29 3.09 16.38
N ILE A 119 -0.89 2.49 16.22
CA ILE A 119 -1.94 2.46 17.25
C ILE A 119 -1.44 1.76 18.50
N HIS A 120 -0.77 0.63 18.37
CA HIS A 120 -0.23 -0.11 19.52
C HIS A 120 0.78 0.72 20.31
N LEU A 121 1.72 1.37 19.62
CA LEU A 121 2.72 2.23 20.25
C LEU A 121 2.07 3.44 20.94
N LEU A 122 1.17 4.13 20.25
CA LEU A 122 0.49 5.32 20.77
C LEU A 122 -0.45 5.00 21.95
N THR A 123 -1.11 3.85 21.92
CA THR A 123 -1.94 3.39 23.04
C THR A 123 -1.08 3.19 24.27
N ARG A 124 0.09 2.56 24.12
CA ARG A 124 1.01 2.37 25.25
C ARG A 124 1.57 3.68 25.77
N LEU A 125 1.93 4.60 24.87
CA LEU A 125 2.37 5.95 25.22
C LEU A 125 1.30 6.70 26.04
N ASN A 126 0.05 6.63 25.59
CA ASN A 126 -1.06 7.29 26.29
C ASN A 126 -1.24 6.76 27.72
N VAL A 127 -1.09 5.45 27.93
CA VAL A 127 -1.14 4.84 29.27
C VAL A 127 -0.06 5.42 30.21
N TYR A 128 1.16 5.64 29.72
CA TYR A 128 2.22 6.24 30.53
C TYR A 128 1.99 7.73 30.81
N LEU A 129 1.46 8.46 29.83
CA LEU A 129 1.12 9.88 30.02
C LEU A 129 0.00 10.08 31.04
N GLN A 130 -0.99 9.18 31.06
CA GLN A 130 -2.05 9.20 32.10
C GLN A 130 -1.52 8.94 33.50
N LYS A 131 -0.35 8.29 33.65
CA LYS A 131 0.35 8.12 34.92
C LYS A 131 1.22 9.33 35.30
N ASN A 132 1.06 10.47 34.63
CA ASN A 132 1.85 11.70 34.85
C ASN A 132 3.36 11.52 34.58
N ILE A 133 3.77 10.54 33.78
CA ILE A 133 5.17 10.37 33.36
C ILE A 133 5.46 11.41 32.29
N LYS A 134 6.64 12.04 32.34
CA LYS A 134 7.05 13.04 31.35
C LYS A 134 7.12 12.43 29.95
N MET A 135 6.74 13.18 28.91
CA MET A 135 6.65 12.73 27.52
C MET A 135 7.89 11.94 27.06
N LYS A 136 9.10 12.47 27.32
CA LYS A 136 10.36 11.82 26.90
C LYS A 136 10.55 10.45 27.54
N GLU A 137 10.21 10.32 28.79
CA GLU A 137 10.33 9.07 29.55
C GLU A 137 9.21 8.08 29.17
N ALA A 138 7.99 8.57 29.03
CA ALA A 138 6.85 7.80 28.56
C ALA A 138 7.10 7.19 27.17
N LEU A 139 7.68 7.97 26.24
CA LEU A 139 8.06 7.49 24.92
C LEU A 139 9.12 6.39 25.01
N LYS A 140 10.19 6.59 25.80
CA LYS A 140 11.23 5.58 26.01
C LYS A 140 10.66 4.27 26.57
N LEU A 141 9.81 4.35 27.57
CA LEU A 141 9.16 3.18 28.18
C LEU A 141 8.22 2.48 27.19
N SER A 142 7.47 3.24 26.40
CA SER A 142 6.58 2.69 25.38
C SER A 142 7.35 1.95 24.30
N MET A 143 8.47 2.50 23.84
CA MET A 143 9.34 1.84 22.86
C MET A 143 10.02 0.59 23.46
N TYR A 144 10.39 0.63 24.72
CA TYR A 144 10.96 -0.54 25.40
C TYR A 144 9.94 -1.68 25.52
N ASP A 145 8.70 -1.36 25.91
CA ASP A 145 7.64 -2.36 26.09
C ASP A 145 7.11 -2.92 24.76
N MET A 146 6.94 -2.06 23.76
CA MET A 146 6.28 -2.43 22.51
C MET A 146 7.25 -2.72 21.36
N GLY A 147 8.47 -2.19 21.41
CA GLY A 147 9.43 -2.28 20.31
C GLY A 147 9.74 -3.72 19.90
N ALA A 148 9.98 -4.61 20.88
CA ALA A 148 10.24 -6.01 20.61
C ALA A 148 9.01 -6.74 20.02
N ALA A 149 7.81 -6.43 20.53
CA ALA A 149 6.56 -7.01 20.02
C ALA A 149 6.28 -6.53 18.60
N LEU A 150 6.42 -5.24 18.33
CA LEU A 150 6.24 -4.65 16.99
C LEU A 150 7.29 -5.16 16.00
N PHE A 151 8.55 -5.31 16.44
CA PHE A 151 9.58 -5.92 15.61
C PHE A 151 9.22 -7.37 15.24
N LEU A 152 8.78 -8.15 16.22
CA LEU A 152 8.42 -9.55 15.99
C LEU A 152 7.22 -9.70 15.06
N THR A 153 6.18 -8.85 15.21
CA THR A 153 5.02 -8.83 14.30
C THR A 153 5.43 -8.43 12.88
N SER A 154 6.25 -7.40 12.73
CA SER A 154 6.76 -6.97 11.41
C SER A 154 7.64 -8.06 10.79
N LEU A 155 8.50 -8.72 11.58
CA LEU A 155 9.35 -9.80 11.12
C LEU A 155 8.52 -11.01 10.65
N THR A 156 7.56 -11.46 11.45
CA THR A 156 6.70 -12.61 11.09
C THR A 156 5.84 -12.29 9.87
N THR A 157 5.34 -11.08 9.77
CA THR A 157 4.59 -10.61 8.60
C THR A 157 5.46 -10.59 7.35
N ALA A 158 6.67 -10.04 7.46
CA ALA A 158 7.62 -10.02 6.35
C ALA A 158 8.01 -11.44 5.90
N ILE A 159 8.30 -12.35 6.84
CA ILE A 159 8.58 -13.77 6.53
C ILE A 159 7.37 -14.41 5.83
N GLY A 160 6.15 -14.15 6.31
CA GLY A 160 4.94 -14.65 5.67
C GLY A 160 4.79 -14.20 4.22
N PHE A 161 5.06 -12.93 3.93
CA PHE A 161 5.05 -12.42 2.55
C PHE A 161 6.24 -12.92 1.72
N MET A 162 7.42 -13.10 2.32
CA MET A 162 8.58 -13.72 1.65
C MET A 162 8.31 -15.18 1.25
N ALA A 163 7.43 -15.90 1.91
CA ALA A 163 7.02 -17.25 1.49
C ALA A 163 6.40 -17.26 0.08
N LEU A 164 5.85 -16.14 -0.39
CA LEU A 164 5.35 -15.99 -1.76
C LEU A 164 6.45 -16.09 -2.84
N LEU A 165 7.73 -16.00 -2.47
CA LEU A 165 8.86 -16.26 -3.38
C LEU A 165 8.87 -17.68 -3.93
N TYR A 166 8.26 -18.63 -3.23
CA TYR A 166 8.14 -20.01 -3.68
C TYR A 166 7.02 -20.22 -4.71
N SER A 167 6.24 -19.16 -5.02
CA SER A 167 5.21 -19.24 -6.07
C SER A 167 5.87 -19.42 -7.45
N SER A 168 5.21 -20.17 -8.32
CA SER A 168 5.61 -20.29 -9.73
C SER A 168 5.24 -19.05 -10.57
N ILE A 169 4.51 -18.08 -9.99
CA ILE A 169 4.02 -16.88 -10.67
C ILE A 169 4.87 -15.68 -10.26
N SER A 170 5.62 -15.09 -11.19
CA SER A 170 6.55 -13.99 -10.93
C SER A 170 5.87 -12.75 -10.32
N ILE A 171 4.63 -12.47 -10.72
CA ILE A 171 3.83 -11.34 -10.18
C ILE A 171 3.60 -11.51 -8.67
N VAL A 172 3.37 -12.75 -8.20
CA VAL A 172 3.17 -13.09 -6.79
C VAL A 172 4.49 -12.95 -6.01
N GLN A 173 5.60 -13.39 -6.61
CA GLN A 173 6.93 -13.23 -6.01
C GLN A 173 7.27 -11.75 -5.79
N GLU A 174 7.08 -10.91 -6.81
CA GLU A 174 7.33 -9.46 -6.72
C GLU A 174 6.49 -8.80 -5.63
N PHE A 175 5.21 -9.14 -5.57
CA PHE A 175 4.29 -8.66 -4.56
C PHE A 175 4.79 -9.02 -3.15
N GLY A 176 5.22 -10.27 -2.91
CA GLY A 176 5.75 -10.72 -1.63
C GLY A 176 6.97 -9.92 -1.20
N VAL A 177 7.93 -9.71 -2.10
CA VAL A 177 9.15 -8.93 -1.82
C VAL A 177 8.82 -7.49 -1.46
N PHE A 178 7.98 -6.82 -2.25
CA PHE A 178 7.67 -5.40 -2.01
C PHE A 178 6.91 -5.20 -0.71
N ILE A 179 5.97 -6.08 -0.35
CA ILE A 179 5.29 -5.98 0.95
C ILE A 179 6.26 -6.26 2.09
N ALA A 180 7.09 -7.30 2.00
CA ALA A 180 8.05 -7.61 3.04
C ALA A 180 8.99 -6.42 3.30
N CYS A 181 9.55 -5.82 2.24
CA CYS A 181 10.35 -4.60 2.36
C CYS A 181 9.55 -3.44 2.97
N GLY A 182 8.32 -3.24 2.51
CA GLY A 182 7.46 -2.16 3.00
C GLY A 182 7.10 -2.29 4.48
N VAL A 183 6.85 -3.51 4.96
CA VAL A 183 6.58 -3.78 6.39
C VAL A 183 7.81 -3.43 7.24
N PHE A 184 9.02 -3.77 6.78
CA PHE A 184 10.24 -3.37 7.46
C PHE A 184 10.43 -1.85 7.50
N ILE A 185 10.17 -1.16 6.40
CA ILE A 185 10.24 0.30 6.34
C ILE A 185 9.20 0.95 7.24
N ALA A 186 8.00 0.37 7.32
CA ALA A 186 6.94 0.87 8.19
C ALA A 186 7.29 0.76 9.69
N TYR A 187 8.04 -0.27 10.07
CA TYR A 187 8.52 -0.47 11.43
C TYR A 187 9.63 0.52 11.83
N LEU A 188 10.52 0.90 10.89
CA LEU A 188 11.65 1.82 11.14
C LEU A 188 11.20 3.25 11.37
#